data_f94f92c424a98f5ae5eb4f6e8dd6173d
#
_entry.id   f94f92c424a98f5ae5eb4f6e8dd6173d
#
_cell.length_a   1.000
_cell.length_b   1.000
_cell.length_c   1.000
_cell.angle_alpha   90.00
_cell.angle_beta   90.00
_cell.angle_gamma   90.00
#
_symmetry.space_group_name_H-M   'P 1'
#
loop_
_entity.id
_entity.type
_entity.pdbx_description
1 polymer ?
#
loop_
_entity_poly.entity_id
_entity_poly.type
_entity_poly.pdbx_seq_one_letter_code
_entity_poly.pdbx_strand_id
1 'polypeptide(L)'
;MLPKYCYGKKRAENTQYKAILKQREKYRRHKNWQKAKELENIAQKMPSKDSFDPNFRRIFYQRYADDWILGFSGSKHEAQDIKTELSAYLQTELKLRLCEEKTLITHAKNDRARYLGYDLEVLHANSKHDWRGQRCINGGIGLRVPKDKVQAKMRKYMKKNKPIHRPELLHCSDFDIVSRYQSELRGFVQYYTHAYNAYQMHAVKRVMEVSLAKTLACKHKTTVNRIMRKHKVTAETCDGTYRVLQVRVERKGRRALVAQFGGFRIAFDRCADIVDAPKQVYHTRSQLVDRLLCNVCELCGAEVRSVEMHHIRKLKDLSRNDRRHKPEWMKRMIAMRRKSLAVCLECHVVIHAGRYDKDVCVH
;
A
#
# COMPACT_ATOMS: atom_id res chain seq x y z
N MET A 1 -24.02 28.30 -8.02
CA MET A 1 -23.72 27.38 -9.18
C MET A 1 -24.28 25.99 -8.98
N LEU A 2 -23.89 25.21 -7.97
CA LEU A 2 -24.35 23.81 -7.79
C LEU A 2 -25.87 23.60 -7.70
N PRO A 3 -26.68 24.46 -7.06
CA PRO A 3 -28.14 24.28 -7.01
C PRO A 3 -28.81 24.25 -8.37
N LYS A 4 -28.28 24.95 -9.38
CA LYS A 4 -28.81 24.96 -10.75
C LYS A 4 -28.86 23.57 -11.38
N TYR A 5 -27.89 22.70 -11.02
CA TYR A 5 -27.77 21.34 -11.55
C TYR A 5 -28.23 20.24 -10.57
N CYS A 6 -29.05 20.60 -9.57
CA CYS A 6 -29.57 19.66 -8.59
C CYS A 6 -31.07 19.83 -8.43
N TYR A 7 -31.85 19.11 -9.23
CA TYR A 7 -33.31 19.18 -9.25
C TYR A 7 -33.96 17.80 -9.40
N GLY A 8 -35.29 17.74 -9.15
CA GLY A 8 -36.05 16.51 -9.13
C GLY A 8 -35.87 15.73 -7.81
N LYS A 9 -36.94 15.23 -7.21
CA LYS A 9 -36.88 14.41 -5.97
C LYS A 9 -36.45 12.97 -6.26
N LYS A 10 -36.98 12.37 -7.29
CA LYS A 10 -36.75 10.97 -7.70
C LYS A 10 -36.76 10.87 -9.21
N ARG A 11 -35.98 9.96 -9.79
CA ARG A 11 -36.09 9.64 -11.22
C ARG A 11 -37.42 9.03 -11.53
N ALA A 12 -37.97 9.33 -12.71
CA ALA A 12 -39.15 8.70 -13.27
C ALA A 12 -39.01 7.17 -13.35
N GLU A 13 -40.10 6.47 -13.32
CA GLU A 13 -40.09 5.03 -13.51
C GLU A 13 -39.88 4.69 -15.01
N ASN A 14 -39.07 3.64 -15.23
CA ASN A 14 -38.90 3.14 -16.57
C ASN A 14 -40.25 2.57 -17.08
N THR A 15 -40.76 3.14 -18.17
CA THR A 15 -42.08 2.79 -18.75
C THR A 15 -42.16 1.31 -19.13
N GLN A 16 -41.09 0.75 -19.72
CA GLN A 16 -41.02 -0.66 -20.06
C GLN A 16 -41.04 -1.56 -18.84
N TYR A 17 -40.27 -1.21 -17.80
CA TYR A 17 -40.27 -1.94 -16.53
C TYR A 17 -41.67 -1.97 -15.91
N LYS A 18 -42.33 -0.82 -15.88
CA LYS A 18 -43.68 -0.70 -15.34
C LYS A 18 -44.72 -1.52 -16.16
N ALA A 19 -44.58 -1.56 -17.46
CA ALA A 19 -45.42 -2.38 -18.34
C ALA A 19 -45.26 -3.88 -18.04
N ILE A 20 -44.02 -4.34 -17.91
CA ILE A 20 -43.71 -5.74 -17.55
C ILE A 20 -44.28 -6.13 -16.19
N LEU A 21 -44.12 -5.24 -15.19
CA LEU A 21 -44.69 -5.49 -13.85
C LEU A 21 -46.24 -5.58 -13.89
N LYS A 22 -46.91 -4.72 -14.65
CA LYS A 22 -48.36 -4.80 -14.84
C LYS A 22 -48.77 -6.14 -15.51
N GLN A 23 -48.05 -6.58 -16.53
CA GLN A 23 -48.32 -7.88 -17.18
C GLN A 23 -48.07 -9.04 -16.21
N ARG A 24 -46.96 -9.02 -15.45
CA ARG A 24 -46.69 -10.02 -14.41
C ARG A 24 -47.83 -10.12 -13.40
N GLU A 25 -48.35 -8.99 -12.94
CA GLU A 25 -49.46 -8.96 -12.00
C GLU A 25 -50.73 -9.53 -12.57
N LYS A 26 -51.02 -9.25 -13.87
CA LYS A 26 -52.12 -9.85 -14.58
C LYS A 26 -52.03 -11.38 -14.61
N TYR A 27 -50.84 -11.94 -14.96
CA TYR A 27 -50.63 -13.40 -14.98
C TYR A 27 -50.68 -14.02 -13.57
N ARG A 28 -50.26 -13.31 -12.51
CA ARG A 28 -50.45 -13.77 -11.13
C ARG A 28 -51.91 -13.89 -10.75
N ARG A 29 -52.72 -12.92 -11.09
CA ARG A 29 -54.18 -12.97 -10.87
C ARG A 29 -54.85 -14.13 -11.57
N HIS A 30 -54.39 -14.46 -12.77
CA HIS A 30 -54.86 -15.63 -13.55
C HIS A 30 -54.14 -16.94 -13.14
N LYS A 31 -53.41 -16.97 -12.02
CA LYS A 31 -52.69 -18.16 -11.50
C LYS A 31 -51.67 -18.77 -12.48
N ASN A 32 -51.27 -18.03 -13.52
CA ASN A 32 -50.24 -18.49 -14.46
C ASN A 32 -48.83 -18.14 -13.91
N TRP A 33 -48.37 -18.95 -13.00
CA TRP A 33 -47.12 -18.72 -12.25
C TRP A 33 -45.87 -18.81 -13.15
N GLN A 34 -45.94 -19.65 -14.17
CA GLN A 34 -44.79 -19.83 -15.07
C GLN A 34 -44.49 -18.53 -15.87
N LYS A 35 -45.51 -17.98 -16.55
CA LYS A 35 -45.36 -16.69 -17.27
C LYS A 35 -45.08 -15.52 -16.34
N ALA A 36 -45.65 -15.54 -15.13
CA ALA A 36 -45.33 -14.51 -14.14
C ALA A 36 -43.87 -14.54 -13.71
N LYS A 37 -43.27 -15.72 -13.58
CA LYS A 37 -41.85 -15.90 -13.24
C LYS A 37 -40.93 -15.51 -14.38
N GLU A 38 -41.30 -15.81 -15.63
CA GLU A 38 -40.53 -15.36 -16.79
C GLU A 38 -40.46 -13.84 -16.89
N LEU A 39 -41.62 -13.17 -16.72
CA LEU A 39 -41.68 -11.71 -16.70
C LEU A 39 -40.88 -11.10 -15.52
N GLU A 40 -40.88 -11.75 -14.37
CA GLU A 40 -40.06 -11.34 -13.23
C GLU A 40 -38.56 -11.43 -13.55
N ASN A 41 -38.10 -12.50 -14.18
CA ASN A 41 -36.73 -12.67 -14.64
C ASN A 41 -36.33 -11.59 -15.68
N ILE A 42 -37.25 -11.20 -16.55
CA ILE A 42 -37.02 -10.09 -17.50
C ILE A 42 -36.92 -8.76 -16.75
N ALA A 43 -37.84 -8.48 -15.82
CA ALA A 43 -37.84 -7.26 -15.02
C ALA A 43 -36.57 -7.12 -14.19
N GLN A 44 -36.06 -8.21 -13.62
CA GLN A 44 -34.82 -8.22 -12.85
C GLN A 44 -33.58 -7.79 -13.66
N LYS A 45 -33.60 -7.94 -14.98
CA LYS A 45 -32.51 -7.53 -15.88
C LYS A 45 -32.59 -6.07 -16.32
N MET A 46 -33.70 -5.40 -16.05
CA MET A 46 -33.99 -4.03 -16.51
C MET A 46 -33.82 -3.00 -15.37
N PRO A 47 -33.41 -1.76 -15.66
CA PRO A 47 -33.42 -0.69 -14.68
C PRO A 47 -34.87 -0.30 -14.34
N SER A 48 -35.20 -0.23 -13.06
CA SER A 48 -36.54 0.16 -12.58
C SER A 48 -36.82 1.65 -12.74
N LYS A 49 -35.81 2.48 -12.84
CA LYS A 49 -35.89 3.93 -13.03
C LYS A 49 -35.31 4.30 -14.40
N ASP A 50 -35.81 5.39 -14.97
CA ASP A 50 -35.28 5.94 -16.21
C ASP A 50 -33.90 6.54 -15.98
N SER A 51 -32.87 6.00 -16.62
CA SER A 51 -31.50 6.48 -16.53
C SER A 51 -31.30 7.83 -17.24
N PHE A 52 -32.17 8.18 -18.16
CA PHE A 52 -32.12 9.38 -19.00
C PHE A 52 -33.17 10.43 -18.65
N ASP A 53 -33.83 10.31 -17.50
CA ASP A 53 -34.85 11.25 -17.05
C ASP A 53 -34.36 12.70 -17.12
N PRO A 54 -34.94 13.55 -17.97
CA PRO A 54 -34.51 14.95 -18.10
C PRO A 54 -34.86 15.79 -16.88
N ASN A 55 -35.84 15.36 -16.07
CA ASN A 55 -36.31 16.08 -14.88
C ASN A 55 -35.55 15.72 -13.61
N PHE A 56 -34.47 14.95 -13.71
CA PHE A 56 -33.67 14.54 -12.59
C PHE A 56 -32.19 14.82 -12.83
N ARG A 57 -31.62 15.71 -12.03
CA ARG A 57 -30.17 15.97 -12.01
C ARG A 57 -29.69 15.93 -10.56
N ARG A 58 -28.50 15.38 -10.40
CA ARG A 58 -27.77 15.37 -9.13
C ARG A 58 -26.33 15.70 -9.36
N ILE A 59 -25.80 16.53 -8.52
CA ILE A 59 -24.39 16.84 -8.43
C ILE A 59 -23.89 16.48 -7.04
N PHE A 60 -22.74 15.87 -6.97
CA PHE A 60 -22.04 15.57 -5.73
C PHE A 60 -20.62 16.11 -5.86
N TYR A 61 -20.18 16.84 -4.89
CA TYR A 61 -18.87 17.47 -4.86
C TYR A 61 -18.10 17.00 -3.63
N GLN A 62 -16.86 16.56 -3.85
CA GLN A 62 -15.93 16.20 -2.79
C GLN A 62 -14.58 16.83 -3.09
N ARG A 63 -13.99 17.45 -2.05
CA ARG A 63 -12.67 18.08 -2.13
C ARG A 63 -11.76 17.56 -1.03
N TYR A 64 -10.50 17.40 -1.37
CA TYR A 64 -9.42 17.16 -0.44
C TYR A 64 -8.21 18.00 -0.86
N ALA A 65 -7.85 19.00 -0.08
CA ALA A 65 -6.83 20.01 -0.41
C ALA A 65 -7.08 20.62 -1.81
N ASP A 66 -6.17 20.42 -2.75
CA ASP A 66 -6.25 20.93 -4.12
C ASP A 66 -7.01 19.99 -5.06
N ASP A 67 -7.12 18.71 -4.68
CA ASP A 67 -7.82 17.70 -5.46
C ASP A 67 -9.32 17.73 -5.20
N TRP A 68 -10.12 17.68 -6.25
CA TRP A 68 -11.57 17.59 -6.16
C TRP A 68 -12.16 16.63 -7.20
N ILE A 69 -13.30 16.09 -6.88
CA ILE A 69 -14.09 15.26 -7.79
C ILE A 69 -15.54 15.70 -7.74
N LEU A 70 -16.16 15.69 -8.92
CA LEU A 70 -17.54 16.05 -9.08
C LEU A 70 -18.27 14.87 -9.76
N GLY A 71 -19.23 14.29 -9.05
CA GLY A 71 -20.13 13.28 -9.60
C GLY A 71 -21.38 13.95 -10.13
N PHE A 72 -21.68 13.76 -11.40
CA PHE A 72 -22.83 14.35 -12.05
C PHE A 72 -23.75 13.29 -12.67
N SER A 73 -25.05 13.46 -12.49
CA SER A 73 -26.07 12.64 -13.11
C SER A 73 -26.81 13.46 -14.16
N GLY A 74 -26.32 13.43 -15.40
CA GLY A 74 -26.85 14.16 -16.53
C GLY A 74 -26.14 13.79 -17.83
N SER A 75 -26.30 14.60 -18.86
CA SER A 75 -25.67 14.41 -20.16
C SER A 75 -24.19 14.83 -20.15
N LYS A 76 -23.40 14.37 -21.14
CA LYS A 76 -22.03 14.79 -21.33
C LYS A 76 -21.93 16.29 -21.66
N HIS A 77 -22.90 16.83 -22.41
CA HIS A 77 -22.95 18.26 -22.75
C HIS A 77 -23.08 19.12 -21.49
N GLU A 78 -24.06 18.81 -20.63
CA GLU A 78 -24.22 19.50 -19.33
C GLU A 78 -22.96 19.41 -18.44
N ALA A 79 -22.26 18.26 -18.46
CA ALA A 79 -21.02 18.11 -17.74
C ALA A 79 -19.91 19.02 -18.29
N GLN A 80 -19.90 19.26 -19.60
CA GLN A 80 -18.98 20.18 -20.26
C GLN A 80 -19.30 21.63 -19.88
N ASP A 81 -20.58 22.00 -19.84
CA ASP A 81 -21.04 23.33 -19.43
C ASP A 81 -20.62 23.59 -17.97
N ILE A 82 -20.80 22.62 -17.08
CA ILE A 82 -20.37 22.69 -15.68
C ILE A 82 -18.85 22.92 -15.60
N LYS A 83 -18.05 22.19 -16.40
CA LYS A 83 -16.58 22.36 -16.43
C LYS A 83 -16.21 23.79 -16.87
N THR A 84 -16.86 24.32 -17.89
CA THR A 84 -16.63 25.67 -18.41
C THR A 84 -17.01 26.74 -17.37
N GLU A 85 -18.20 26.62 -16.75
CA GLU A 85 -18.66 27.52 -15.70
C GLU A 85 -17.70 27.49 -14.49
N LEU A 86 -17.22 26.32 -14.09
CA LEU A 86 -16.23 26.19 -13.00
C LEU A 86 -14.89 26.84 -13.36
N SER A 87 -14.41 26.63 -14.58
CA SER A 87 -13.16 27.26 -15.04
C SER A 87 -13.25 28.79 -15.02
N ALA A 88 -14.36 29.34 -15.53
CA ALA A 88 -14.63 30.77 -15.50
C ALA A 88 -14.69 31.31 -14.06
N TYR A 89 -15.44 30.65 -13.17
CA TYR A 89 -15.54 31.03 -11.76
C TYR A 89 -14.18 31.03 -11.05
N LEU A 90 -13.38 29.98 -11.23
CA LEU A 90 -12.05 29.89 -10.63
C LEU A 90 -11.14 31.03 -11.10
N GLN A 91 -11.24 31.39 -12.38
CA GLN A 91 -10.42 32.44 -12.96
C GLN A 91 -10.87 33.84 -12.54
N THR A 92 -12.19 34.11 -12.52
CA THR A 92 -12.73 35.46 -12.23
C THR A 92 -12.71 35.74 -10.73
N GLU A 93 -13.21 34.84 -9.91
CA GLU A 93 -13.40 35.07 -8.47
C GLU A 93 -12.15 34.73 -7.64
N LEU A 94 -11.50 33.63 -7.97
CA LEU A 94 -10.40 33.11 -7.15
C LEU A 94 -9.00 33.33 -7.78
N LYS A 95 -8.95 33.86 -9.01
CA LYS A 95 -7.69 34.09 -9.77
C LYS A 95 -6.86 32.79 -9.95
N LEU A 96 -7.54 31.63 -9.93
CA LEU A 96 -6.95 30.32 -10.11
C LEU A 96 -7.18 29.79 -11.51
N ARG A 97 -6.20 29.10 -12.08
CA ARG A 97 -6.31 28.44 -13.38
C ARG A 97 -6.61 26.96 -13.20
N LEU A 98 -7.64 26.47 -13.87
CA LEU A 98 -7.93 25.06 -13.96
C LEU A 98 -6.93 24.38 -14.90
N CYS A 99 -6.31 23.28 -14.45
CA CYS A 99 -5.43 22.48 -15.30
C CYS A 99 -6.28 21.60 -16.22
N GLU A 100 -6.41 21.98 -17.49
CA GLU A 100 -7.23 21.28 -18.49
C GLU A 100 -6.82 19.82 -18.69
N GLU A 101 -5.51 19.52 -18.71
CA GLU A 101 -4.97 18.17 -18.87
C GLU A 101 -5.33 17.23 -17.74
N LYS A 102 -5.50 17.75 -16.52
CA LYS A 102 -5.84 16.97 -15.33
C LYS A 102 -7.34 16.94 -15.06
N THR A 103 -8.11 17.89 -15.60
CA THR A 103 -9.55 17.99 -15.37
C THR A 103 -10.30 17.28 -16.49
N LEU A 104 -10.53 16.00 -16.29
CA LEU A 104 -11.16 15.11 -17.28
C LEU A 104 -12.61 14.89 -16.95
N ILE A 105 -13.45 14.76 -18.01
CA ILE A 105 -14.83 14.28 -17.92
C ILE A 105 -14.81 12.80 -18.28
N THR A 106 -15.11 11.95 -17.31
CA THR A 106 -15.13 10.50 -17.47
C THR A 106 -16.55 9.95 -17.40
N HIS A 107 -16.87 8.98 -18.27
CA HIS A 107 -18.16 8.30 -18.20
C HIS A 107 -18.17 7.27 -17.08
N ALA A 108 -18.95 7.52 -16.03
CA ALA A 108 -18.92 6.77 -14.78
C ALA A 108 -19.11 5.25 -14.90
N LYS A 109 -19.80 4.76 -15.94
CA LYS A 109 -20.05 3.33 -16.16
C LYS A 109 -18.96 2.65 -16.98
N ASN A 110 -18.37 3.35 -17.95
CA ASN A 110 -17.43 2.74 -18.91
C ASN A 110 -15.98 3.02 -18.55
N ASP A 111 -15.72 4.17 -17.93
CA ASP A 111 -14.39 4.65 -17.62
C ASP A 111 -14.18 4.73 -16.11
N ARG A 112 -12.96 5.09 -15.71
CA ARG A 112 -12.58 5.27 -14.33
C ARG A 112 -12.05 6.64 -14.09
N ALA A 113 -12.60 7.34 -13.11
CA ALA A 113 -12.09 8.60 -12.65
C ALA A 113 -10.97 8.37 -11.63
N ARG A 114 -9.84 9.06 -11.80
CA ARG A 114 -8.76 9.00 -10.83
C ARG A 114 -8.92 10.10 -9.78
N TYR A 115 -8.94 9.71 -8.51
CA TYR A 115 -9.02 10.63 -7.39
C TYR A 115 -8.26 10.09 -6.18
N LEU A 116 -7.41 10.90 -5.57
CA LEU A 116 -6.57 10.55 -4.42
C LEU A 116 -5.84 9.19 -4.61
N GLY A 117 -5.30 8.95 -5.79
CA GLY A 117 -4.55 7.72 -6.07
C GLY A 117 -5.40 6.46 -6.26
N TYR A 118 -6.72 6.52 -6.13
CA TYR A 118 -7.67 5.45 -6.47
C TYR A 118 -8.25 5.64 -7.85
N ASP A 119 -8.67 4.55 -8.48
CA ASP A 119 -9.58 4.55 -9.60
C ASP A 119 -11.01 4.34 -9.08
N LEU A 120 -11.89 5.30 -9.34
CA LEU A 120 -13.32 5.23 -9.02
C LEU A 120 -14.08 4.72 -10.23
N GLU A 121 -14.98 3.76 -10.01
CA GLU A 121 -15.91 3.28 -11.04
C GLU A 121 -17.30 3.06 -10.44
N VAL A 122 -18.32 3.17 -11.28
CA VAL A 122 -19.66 2.78 -10.88
C VAL A 122 -19.83 1.29 -11.17
N LEU A 123 -20.07 0.52 -10.12
CA LEU A 123 -20.24 -0.92 -10.22
C LEU A 123 -21.51 -1.25 -10.97
N HIS A 124 -21.41 -2.17 -11.92
CA HIS A 124 -22.52 -2.63 -12.72
C HIS A 124 -22.40 -4.12 -13.00
N ALA A 125 -23.30 -4.91 -12.44
CA ALA A 125 -23.37 -6.35 -12.68
C ALA A 125 -24.82 -6.83 -12.65
N ASN A 126 -25.39 -7.12 -13.83
CA ASN A 126 -26.75 -7.62 -13.93
C ASN A 126 -26.90 -9.10 -13.51
N SER A 127 -25.80 -9.84 -13.45
CA SER A 127 -25.80 -11.26 -13.09
C SER A 127 -25.74 -11.53 -11.59
N LYS A 128 -25.44 -10.50 -10.78
CA LYS A 128 -25.37 -10.65 -9.32
C LYS A 128 -26.65 -10.21 -8.65
N HIS A 129 -27.29 -11.15 -7.98
CA HIS A 129 -28.55 -10.96 -7.27
C HIS A 129 -28.34 -11.25 -5.78
N ASP A 130 -29.13 -10.59 -4.94
CA ASP A 130 -29.26 -10.91 -3.51
C ASP A 130 -30.18 -12.13 -3.33
N TRP A 131 -30.40 -12.51 -2.06
CA TRP A 131 -31.28 -13.62 -1.69
C TRP A 131 -32.75 -13.41 -2.11
N ARG A 132 -33.16 -12.15 -2.39
CA ARG A 132 -34.47 -11.79 -2.90
C ARG A 132 -34.55 -11.80 -4.43
N GLY A 133 -33.47 -12.17 -5.12
CA GLY A 133 -33.37 -12.13 -6.57
C GLY A 133 -33.26 -10.72 -7.16
N GLN A 134 -32.94 -9.71 -6.34
CA GLN A 134 -32.75 -8.34 -6.80
C GLN A 134 -31.26 -8.09 -7.10
N ARG A 135 -30.98 -7.27 -8.12
CA ARG A 135 -29.61 -6.85 -8.44
C ARG A 135 -29.04 -6.02 -7.29
N CYS A 136 -27.96 -6.47 -6.70
CA CYS A 136 -27.42 -5.90 -5.47
C CYS A 136 -26.21 -4.96 -5.64
N ILE A 137 -25.60 -4.90 -6.84
CA ILE A 137 -24.33 -4.17 -7.07
C ILE A 137 -24.52 -2.89 -7.87
N ASN A 138 -25.55 -2.82 -8.72
CA ASN A 138 -25.70 -1.73 -9.68
C ASN A 138 -25.87 -0.35 -9.01
N GLY A 139 -25.02 0.60 -9.45
CA GLY A 139 -25.02 1.99 -8.98
C GLY A 139 -24.14 2.25 -7.76
N GLY A 140 -23.52 1.22 -7.17
CA GLY A 140 -22.54 1.41 -6.11
C GLY A 140 -21.22 1.98 -6.65
N ILE A 141 -20.58 2.85 -5.88
CA ILE A 141 -19.24 3.36 -6.21
C ILE A 141 -18.20 2.38 -5.66
N GLY A 142 -17.34 1.90 -6.55
CA GLY A 142 -16.23 1.04 -6.22
C GLY A 142 -14.89 1.77 -6.28
N LEU A 143 -14.04 1.54 -5.29
CA LEU A 143 -12.66 2.02 -5.27
C LEU A 143 -11.74 0.88 -5.72
N ARG A 144 -10.80 1.20 -6.60
CA ARG A 144 -9.79 0.23 -7.08
C ARG A 144 -8.38 0.75 -6.87
N VAL A 145 -7.46 -0.18 -6.64
CA VAL A 145 -6.02 0.10 -6.79
C VAL A 145 -5.70 0.21 -8.28
N PRO A 146 -5.14 1.31 -8.75
CA PRO A 146 -4.75 1.46 -10.16
C PRO A 146 -3.62 0.49 -10.54
N LYS A 147 -3.71 -0.11 -11.72
CA LYS A 147 -2.69 -1.07 -12.19
C LYS A 147 -1.29 -0.45 -12.29
N ASP A 148 -1.20 0.80 -12.74
CA ASP A 148 0.06 1.53 -12.84
C ASP A 148 0.73 1.73 -11.47
N LYS A 149 -0.04 1.98 -10.40
CA LYS A 149 0.47 2.12 -9.04
C LYS A 149 1.01 0.78 -8.50
N VAL A 150 0.31 -0.31 -8.75
CA VAL A 150 0.77 -1.67 -8.40
C VAL A 150 2.08 -1.99 -9.13
N GLN A 151 2.13 -1.74 -10.44
CA GLN A 151 3.33 -1.96 -11.25
C GLN A 151 4.49 -1.06 -10.83
N ALA A 152 4.24 0.23 -10.60
CA ALA A 152 5.25 1.17 -10.12
C ALA A 152 5.84 0.75 -8.76
N LYS A 153 4.99 0.26 -7.85
CA LYS A 153 5.45 -0.28 -6.56
C LYS A 153 6.34 -1.51 -6.76
N MET A 154 5.95 -2.46 -7.64
CA MET A 154 6.74 -3.65 -7.93
C MET A 154 8.08 -3.31 -8.59
N ARG A 155 8.11 -2.36 -9.55
CA ARG A 155 9.33 -1.96 -10.27
C ARG A 155 10.45 -1.49 -9.35
N LYS A 156 10.14 -0.92 -8.18
CA LYS A 156 11.14 -0.53 -7.17
C LYS A 156 11.97 -1.70 -6.64
N TYR A 157 11.45 -2.92 -6.73
CA TYR A 157 12.08 -4.16 -6.24
C TYR A 157 12.51 -5.08 -7.38
N MET A 158 12.43 -4.61 -8.64
CA MET A 158 12.68 -5.41 -9.83
C MET A 158 13.67 -4.72 -10.76
N LYS A 159 14.44 -5.54 -11.49
CA LYS A 159 15.25 -5.13 -12.64
C LYS A 159 15.05 -6.15 -13.76
N LYS A 160 14.80 -5.68 -14.99
CA LYS A 160 14.49 -6.56 -16.14
C LYS A 160 13.38 -7.58 -15.79
N ASN A 161 12.28 -7.10 -15.18
CA ASN A 161 11.13 -7.90 -14.75
C ASN A 161 11.42 -9.05 -13.76
N LYS A 162 12.59 -9.05 -13.12
CA LYS A 162 12.96 -10.04 -12.09
C LYS A 162 13.23 -9.33 -10.76
N PRO A 163 12.74 -9.85 -9.62
CA PRO A 163 13.06 -9.28 -8.31
C PRO A 163 14.58 -9.29 -8.08
N ILE A 164 15.11 -8.17 -7.55
CA ILE A 164 16.54 -8.01 -7.23
C ILE A 164 16.73 -7.68 -5.74
N HIS A 165 17.97 -7.83 -5.27
CA HIS A 165 18.37 -7.31 -3.97
C HIS A 165 18.46 -5.79 -3.99
N ARG A 166 18.39 -5.17 -2.81
CA ARG A 166 18.54 -3.72 -2.62
C ARG A 166 19.94 -3.43 -2.09
N PRO A 167 20.86 -2.93 -2.93
CA PRO A 167 22.26 -2.67 -2.54
C PRO A 167 22.37 -1.69 -1.37
N GLU A 168 21.53 -0.67 -1.34
CA GLU A 168 21.52 0.38 -0.32
C GLU A 168 21.23 -0.13 1.10
N LEU A 169 20.64 -1.32 1.22
CA LEU A 169 20.31 -1.91 2.52
C LEU A 169 21.35 -2.94 3.01
N LEU A 170 22.37 -3.27 2.21
CA LEU A 170 23.32 -4.33 2.55
C LEU A 170 24.12 -4.03 3.83
N HIS A 171 24.33 -2.76 4.15
CA HIS A 171 25.06 -2.31 5.33
C HIS A 171 24.17 -2.17 6.58
N CYS A 172 22.84 -2.19 6.43
CA CYS A 172 21.90 -2.13 7.55
C CYS A 172 21.88 -3.45 8.33
N SER A 173 21.37 -3.44 9.57
CA SER A 173 21.12 -4.68 10.31
C SER A 173 20.04 -5.52 9.64
N ASP A 174 20.00 -6.83 9.90
CA ASP A 174 18.92 -7.70 9.38
C ASP A 174 17.55 -7.25 9.86
N PHE A 175 17.49 -6.78 11.12
CA PHE A 175 16.28 -6.21 11.71
C PHE A 175 15.78 -5.01 10.92
N ASP A 176 16.66 -4.06 10.58
CA ASP A 176 16.28 -2.86 9.85
C ASP A 176 15.86 -3.17 8.40
N ILE A 177 16.58 -4.11 7.76
CA ILE A 177 16.22 -4.56 6.40
C ILE A 177 14.78 -5.08 6.40
N VAL A 178 14.45 -6.01 7.31
CA VAL A 178 13.11 -6.60 7.39
C VAL A 178 12.06 -5.55 7.78
N SER A 179 12.37 -4.70 8.76
CA SER A 179 11.48 -3.62 9.22
C SER A 179 11.17 -2.63 8.11
N ARG A 180 12.17 -2.26 7.29
CA ARG A 180 12.00 -1.36 6.15
C ARG A 180 11.05 -1.94 5.10
N TYR A 181 11.27 -3.20 4.71
CA TYR A 181 10.38 -3.87 3.77
C TYR A 181 8.96 -4.00 4.33
N GLN A 182 8.81 -4.30 5.62
CA GLN A 182 7.51 -4.39 6.29
C GLN A 182 6.77 -3.06 6.29
N SER A 183 7.44 -1.96 6.65
CA SER A 183 6.84 -0.63 6.67
C SER A 183 6.39 -0.19 5.29
N GLU A 184 7.22 -0.43 4.26
CA GLU A 184 6.89 -0.09 2.88
C GLU A 184 5.72 -0.91 2.33
N LEU A 185 5.60 -2.19 2.71
CA LEU A 185 4.46 -3.04 2.33
C LEU A 185 3.20 -2.63 3.09
N ARG A 186 3.30 -2.48 4.41
CA ARG A 186 2.16 -2.14 5.27
C ARG A 186 1.55 -0.79 4.87
N GLY A 187 2.36 0.23 4.66
CA GLY A 187 1.87 1.54 4.22
C GLY A 187 1.15 1.48 2.88
N PHE A 188 1.66 0.69 1.93
CA PHE A 188 1.00 0.51 0.64
C PHE A 188 -0.33 -0.24 0.76
N VAL A 189 -0.38 -1.31 1.56
CA VAL A 189 -1.61 -2.09 1.77
C VAL A 189 -2.63 -1.29 2.57
N GLN A 190 -2.21 -0.59 3.62
CA GLN A 190 -3.10 0.23 4.44
C GLN A 190 -3.73 1.36 3.63
N TYR A 191 -2.96 2.02 2.77
CA TYR A 191 -3.49 3.06 1.90
C TYR A 191 -4.61 2.56 0.98
N TYR A 192 -4.51 1.33 0.46
CA TYR A 192 -5.47 0.75 -0.48
C TYR A 192 -6.44 -0.26 0.15
N THR A 193 -6.62 -0.24 1.46
CA THR A 193 -7.47 -1.22 2.15
C THR A 193 -8.95 -1.14 1.75
N HIS A 194 -9.42 0.04 1.34
CA HIS A 194 -10.79 0.25 0.84
C HIS A 194 -11.00 -0.13 -0.65
N ALA A 195 -9.97 -0.62 -1.31
CA ALA A 195 -10.09 -1.05 -2.70
C ALA A 195 -10.62 -2.48 -2.78
N TYR A 196 -11.72 -2.70 -3.52
CA TYR A 196 -12.29 -4.04 -3.65
C TYR A 196 -11.38 -5.03 -4.41
N ASN A 197 -10.40 -4.53 -5.16
CA ASN A 197 -9.36 -5.34 -5.79
C ASN A 197 -8.04 -5.39 -4.97
N ALA A 198 -8.12 -5.18 -3.65
CA ALA A 198 -6.97 -5.21 -2.74
C ALA A 198 -6.11 -6.49 -2.86
N TYR A 199 -6.72 -7.61 -3.27
CA TYR A 199 -6.02 -8.88 -3.52
C TYR A 199 -4.84 -8.75 -4.50
N GLN A 200 -4.86 -7.76 -5.41
CA GLN A 200 -3.73 -7.52 -6.34
C GLN A 200 -2.43 -7.17 -5.61
N MET A 201 -2.51 -6.67 -4.38
CA MET A 201 -1.34 -6.36 -3.56
C MET A 201 -0.58 -7.60 -3.10
N HIS A 202 -1.17 -8.81 -3.19
CA HIS A 202 -0.43 -10.06 -2.98
C HIS A 202 0.72 -10.23 -3.97
N ALA A 203 0.57 -9.74 -5.22
CA ALA A 203 1.66 -9.74 -6.19
C ALA A 203 2.83 -8.85 -5.74
N VAL A 204 2.53 -7.66 -5.20
CA VAL A 204 3.53 -6.75 -4.62
C VAL A 204 4.25 -7.42 -3.45
N LYS A 205 3.49 -8.01 -2.50
CA LYS A 205 4.06 -8.75 -1.36
C LYS A 205 5.01 -9.84 -1.82
N ARG A 206 4.62 -10.63 -2.82
CA ARG A 206 5.47 -11.73 -3.35
C ARG A 206 6.77 -11.22 -3.97
N VAL A 207 6.71 -10.14 -4.76
CA VAL A 207 7.91 -9.50 -5.35
C VAL A 207 8.82 -8.97 -4.24
N MET A 208 8.26 -8.28 -3.25
CA MET A 208 9.00 -7.75 -2.11
C MET A 208 9.62 -8.87 -1.26
N GLU A 209 8.91 -9.97 -1.01
CA GLU A 209 9.42 -11.13 -0.28
C GLU A 209 10.67 -11.73 -0.93
N VAL A 210 10.61 -11.94 -2.26
CA VAL A 210 11.77 -12.45 -3.02
C VAL A 210 12.93 -11.46 -3.02
N SER A 211 12.64 -10.16 -3.18
CA SER A 211 13.65 -9.10 -3.11
C SER A 211 14.32 -9.04 -1.74
N LEU A 212 13.55 -9.12 -0.65
CA LEU A 212 14.04 -9.19 0.72
C LEU A 212 14.96 -10.39 0.93
N ALA A 213 14.51 -11.58 0.52
CA ALA A 213 15.33 -12.79 0.62
C ALA A 213 16.63 -12.69 -0.16
N LYS A 214 16.61 -12.09 -1.37
CA LYS A 214 17.81 -11.81 -2.16
C LYS A 214 18.73 -10.79 -1.49
N THR A 215 18.17 -9.76 -0.83
CA THR A 215 18.96 -8.75 -0.09
C THR A 215 19.71 -9.40 1.08
N LEU A 216 19.01 -10.21 1.88
CA LEU A 216 19.64 -10.96 2.97
C LEU A 216 20.65 -11.99 2.44
N ALA A 217 20.33 -12.70 1.36
CA ALA A 217 21.25 -13.67 0.75
C ALA A 217 22.53 -13.00 0.23
N CYS A 218 22.42 -11.86 -0.43
CA CYS A 218 23.57 -11.07 -0.88
C CYS A 218 24.41 -10.59 0.30
N LYS A 219 23.78 -10.07 1.35
CA LYS A 219 24.47 -9.60 2.57
C LYS A 219 25.24 -10.71 3.26
N HIS A 220 24.64 -11.88 3.41
CA HIS A 220 25.25 -13.02 4.11
C HIS A 220 26.07 -13.94 3.20
N LYS A 221 26.22 -13.59 1.90
CA LYS A 221 26.93 -14.40 0.91
C LYS A 221 26.45 -15.87 0.90
N THR A 222 25.12 -16.04 0.83
CA THR A 222 24.46 -17.34 0.86
C THR A 222 23.34 -17.41 -0.20
N THR A 223 22.65 -18.54 -0.30
CA THR A 223 21.55 -18.74 -1.24
C THR A 223 20.22 -18.26 -0.66
N VAL A 224 19.31 -17.85 -1.55
CA VAL A 224 17.93 -17.45 -1.18
C VAL A 224 17.22 -18.58 -0.44
N ASN A 225 17.37 -19.83 -0.89
CA ASN A 225 16.74 -20.99 -0.25
C ASN A 225 17.19 -21.18 1.21
N ARG A 226 18.49 -20.94 1.50
CA ARG A 226 19.01 -21.04 2.86
C ARG A 226 18.45 -19.90 3.74
N ILE A 227 18.31 -18.68 3.21
CA ILE A 227 17.65 -17.57 3.92
C ILE A 227 16.21 -17.90 4.21
N MET A 228 15.46 -18.39 3.22
CA MET A 228 14.04 -18.77 3.41
C MET A 228 13.88 -19.86 4.47
N ARG A 229 14.69 -20.93 4.44
CA ARG A 229 14.63 -21.97 5.47
C ARG A 229 14.94 -21.44 6.86
N LYS A 230 15.89 -20.51 6.99
CA LYS A 230 16.33 -19.96 8.29
C LYS A 230 15.34 -18.98 8.89
N HIS A 231 14.68 -18.17 8.08
CA HIS A 231 13.91 -17.02 8.55
C HIS A 231 12.41 -17.16 8.34
N LYS A 232 11.93 -18.18 7.61
CA LYS A 232 10.51 -18.40 7.40
C LYS A 232 9.92 -19.09 8.62
N VAL A 233 8.99 -18.40 9.27
CA VAL A 233 8.34 -18.84 10.51
C VAL A 233 6.83 -18.69 10.34
N THR A 234 6.07 -19.52 11.01
CA THR A 234 4.64 -19.34 11.17
C THR A 234 4.41 -18.42 12.37
N ALA A 235 3.73 -17.30 12.16
CA ALA A 235 3.40 -16.32 13.20
C ALA A 235 1.89 -16.22 13.35
N GLU A 236 1.42 -16.29 14.57
CA GLU A 236 0.03 -16.00 14.94
C GLU A 236 -0.11 -14.49 15.15
N THR A 237 -1.13 -13.91 14.57
CA THR A 237 -1.48 -12.50 14.69
C THR A 237 -2.97 -12.37 14.96
N CYS A 238 -3.43 -11.16 15.33
CA CYS A 238 -4.86 -10.89 15.51
C CYS A 238 -5.71 -11.22 14.27
N ASP A 239 -5.10 -11.17 13.07
CA ASP A 239 -5.75 -11.43 11.79
C ASP A 239 -5.68 -12.92 11.36
N GLY A 240 -5.04 -13.78 12.14
CA GLY A 240 -4.87 -15.19 11.84
C GLY A 240 -3.41 -15.65 11.78
N THR A 241 -3.21 -16.85 11.29
CA THR A 241 -1.89 -17.51 11.19
C THR A 241 -1.27 -17.27 9.82
N TYR A 242 -0.05 -16.71 9.79
CA TYR A 242 0.65 -16.35 8.56
C TYR A 242 2.08 -16.91 8.52
N ARG A 243 2.52 -17.27 7.32
CA ARG A 243 3.94 -17.52 7.06
C ARG A 243 4.64 -16.19 6.82
N VAL A 244 5.64 -15.87 7.64
CA VAL A 244 6.38 -14.60 7.62
C VAL A 244 7.89 -14.85 7.51
N LEU A 245 8.63 -13.86 7.00
CA LEU A 245 10.08 -13.83 7.18
C LEU A 245 10.40 -13.06 8.45
N GLN A 246 10.94 -13.74 9.46
CA GLN A 246 11.24 -13.18 10.77
C GLN A 246 12.73 -13.13 11.03
N VAL A 247 13.18 -12.01 11.58
CA VAL A 247 14.51 -11.85 12.15
C VAL A 247 14.36 -11.49 13.62
N ARG A 248 15.05 -12.24 14.47
CA ARG A 248 15.11 -12.02 15.91
C ARG A 248 16.54 -11.69 16.31
N VAL A 249 16.70 -10.60 17.07
CA VAL A 249 17.98 -10.14 17.59
C VAL A 249 17.90 -10.13 19.11
N GLU A 250 18.63 -11.03 19.74
CA GLU A 250 18.71 -11.12 21.21
C GLU A 250 19.53 -9.93 21.75
N ARG A 251 19.10 -9.38 22.88
CA ARG A 251 19.77 -8.27 23.57
C ARG A 251 19.95 -8.62 25.05
N LYS A 252 21.15 -8.43 25.56
CA LYS A 252 21.42 -8.64 27.00
C LYS A 252 20.55 -7.71 27.86
N GLY A 253 19.82 -8.25 28.82
CA GLY A 253 18.98 -7.50 29.78
C GLY A 253 17.78 -6.75 29.16
N ARG A 254 17.44 -6.99 27.89
CA ARG A 254 16.28 -6.35 27.21
C ARG A 254 15.54 -7.35 26.36
N ARG A 255 14.25 -7.09 26.09
CA ARG A 255 13.46 -7.92 25.18
C ARG A 255 14.13 -8.00 23.81
N ALA A 256 14.11 -9.19 23.19
CA ALA A 256 14.61 -9.39 21.84
C ALA A 256 13.89 -8.49 20.84
N LEU A 257 14.64 -7.95 19.87
CA LEU A 257 14.05 -7.23 18.74
C LEU A 257 13.55 -8.24 17.72
N VAL A 258 12.30 -8.14 17.36
CA VAL A 258 11.67 -9.00 16.36
C VAL A 258 11.16 -8.15 15.19
N ALA A 259 11.66 -8.42 14.00
CA ALA A 259 11.16 -7.85 12.77
C ALA A 259 10.55 -8.94 11.89
N GLN A 260 9.37 -8.68 11.36
CA GLN A 260 8.63 -9.63 10.54
C GLN A 260 8.20 -8.97 9.23
N PHE A 261 8.26 -9.73 8.12
CA PHE A 261 7.72 -9.31 6.84
C PHE A 261 6.48 -10.13 6.51
N GLY A 262 5.34 -9.46 6.31
CA GLY A 262 4.01 -10.07 6.18
C GLY A 262 3.26 -10.10 7.52
N GLY A 263 2.44 -11.14 7.74
CA GLY A 263 1.73 -11.33 9.01
C GLY A 263 0.54 -10.41 9.21
N PHE A 264 -0.14 -10.00 8.13
CA PHE A 264 -1.38 -9.24 8.17
C PHE A 264 -2.24 -9.53 6.94
N ARG A 265 -3.52 -9.28 7.09
CA ARG A 265 -4.52 -9.50 6.04
C ARG A 265 -4.35 -8.52 4.90
N ILE A 266 -4.41 -9.01 3.66
CA ILE A 266 -4.46 -8.20 2.43
C ILE A 266 -5.79 -8.51 1.77
N ALA A 267 -6.81 -7.73 2.12
CA ALA A 267 -8.16 -7.87 1.60
C ALA A 267 -8.87 -6.52 1.64
N PHE A 268 -9.95 -6.43 0.92
CA PHE A 268 -10.89 -5.33 1.06
C PHE A 268 -11.47 -5.30 2.46
N ASP A 269 -11.45 -4.13 3.08
CA ASP A 269 -12.12 -3.86 4.32
C ASP A 269 -12.82 -2.51 4.25
N ARG A 270 -14.15 -2.53 4.35
CA ARG A 270 -14.97 -1.33 4.29
C ARG A 270 -14.90 -0.50 5.57
N CYS A 271 -14.67 -1.17 6.68
CA CYS A 271 -14.70 -0.57 8.02
C CYS A 271 -13.31 -0.36 8.61
N ALA A 272 -12.26 -0.51 7.79
CA ALA A 272 -10.90 -0.32 8.27
C ALA A 272 -10.69 1.12 8.76
N ASP A 273 -10.31 1.27 10.02
CA ASP A 273 -9.81 2.53 10.55
C ASP A 273 -8.42 2.79 9.99
N ILE A 274 -8.29 3.84 9.19
CA ILE A 274 -6.99 4.34 8.76
C ILE A 274 -6.43 5.17 9.92
N VAL A 275 -5.65 4.53 10.76
CA VAL A 275 -4.95 5.22 11.84
C VAL A 275 -3.75 5.95 11.25
N ASP A 276 -3.87 7.25 11.08
CA ASP A 276 -2.78 8.15 10.61
C ASP A 276 -1.71 8.38 11.69
N ALA A 277 -1.90 7.84 12.89
CA ALA A 277 -0.88 7.91 13.91
C ALA A 277 0.41 7.22 13.43
N PRO A 278 1.54 7.91 13.38
CA PRO A 278 2.81 7.29 12.99
C PRO A 278 3.12 6.20 14.02
N LYS A 279 2.90 4.94 13.65
CA LYS A 279 3.52 3.84 14.39
C LYS A 279 5.00 4.11 14.34
N GLN A 280 5.66 4.11 15.51
CA GLN A 280 7.07 4.41 15.69
C GLN A 280 7.89 3.99 14.46
N VAL A 281 8.22 4.97 13.63
CA VAL A 281 9.11 4.76 12.50
C VAL A 281 10.48 4.65 13.09
N TYR A 282 10.96 3.42 13.25
CA TYR A 282 12.27 3.18 13.85
C TYR A 282 13.41 3.85 13.05
N HIS A 283 13.20 4.21 11.77
CA HIS A 283 14.21 4.94 10.98
C HIS A 283 13.57 5.69 9.79
N THR A 284 13.64 7.00 9.83
CA THR A 284 13.32 7.89 8.67
C THR A 284 14.53 8.08 7.76
N ARG A 285 15.75 7.86 8.26
CA ARG A 285 17.03 7.93 7.53
C ARG A 285 17.68 6.55 7.49
N SER A 286 18.64 6.34 6.59
CA SER A 286 19.45 5.14 6.68
C SER A 286 20.22 5.18 8.00
N GLN A 287 20.19 4.11 8.78
CA GLN A 287 20.95 3.99 10.02
C GLN A 287 22.43 4.40 9.87
N LEU A 288 22.98 4.20 8.68
CA LEU A 288 24.34 4.59 8.37
C LEU A 288 24.53 6.10 8.52
N VAL A 289 23.61 6.90 7.97
CA VAL A 289 23.66 8.37 8.03
C VAL A 289 23.43 8.86 9.45
N ASP A 290 22.45 8.30 10.17
CA ASP A 290 22.17 8.68 11.55
C ASP A 290 23.36 8.37 12.46
N ARG A 291 24.02 7.21 12.26
CA ARG A 291 25.21 6.81 13.02
C ARG A 291 26.43 7.68 12.73
N LEU A 292 26.59 8.16 11.49
CA LEU A 292 27.62 9.12 11.12
C LEU A 292 27.35 10.50 11.73
N LEU A 293 26.10 10.94 11.74
CA LEU A 293 25.70 12.26 12.25
C LEU A 293 25.67 12.34 13.78
N CYS A 294 25.54 11.20 14.48
CA CYS A 294 25.59 11.17 15.95
C CYS A 294 26.96 11.52 16.51
N ASN A 295 28.03 11.48 15.71
CA ASN A 295 29.40 11.79 16.12
C ASN A 295 29.88 11.03 17.38
N VAL A 296 29.27 9.88 17.67
CA VAL A 296 29.60 9.01 18.80
C VAL A 296 30.29 7.75 18.29
N CYS A 297 31.46 7.45 18.80
CA CYS A 297 32.17 6.21 18.49
C CYS A 297 31.38 5.01 19.04
N GLU A 298 30.96 4.10 18.19
CA GLU A 298 30.20 2.89 18.62
C GLU A 298 31.09 1.89 19.41
N LEU A 299 32.40 2.10 19.44
CA LEU A 299 33.34 1.21 20.11
C LEU A 299 33.80 1.73 21.49
N CYS A 300 34.37 2.91 21.58
CA CYS A 300 34.79 3.51 22.84
C CYS A 300 33.71 4.37 23.51
N GLY A 301 32.68 4.81 22.77
CA GLY A 301 31.60 5.66 23.29
C GLY A 301 31.95 7.14 23.33
N ALA A 302 33.16 7.56 22.91
CA ALA A 302 33.56 8.95 22.90
C ALA A 302 32.78 9.77 21.89
N GLU A 303 32.40 11.00 22.27
CA GLU A 303 31.88 12.01 21.35
C GLU A 303 33.05 12.66 20.63
N VAL A 304 33.02 12.59 19.28
CA VAL A 304 34.11 13.10 18.44
C VAL A 304 33.55 13.99 17.33
N ARG A 305 34.38 14.88 16.78
CA ARG A 305 33.96 15.77 15.68
C ARG A 305 33.54 15.01 14.42
N SER A 306 34.09 13.84 14.18
CA SER A 306 33.76 12.98 13.04
C SER A 306 34.00 11.52 13.38
N VAL A 307 33.17 10.65 12.87
CA VAL A 307 33.30 9.20 12.91
C VAL A 307 33.53 8.65 11.52
N GLU A 308 34.29 7.58 11.43
CA GLU A 308 34.56 6.85 10.22
C GLU A 308 33.84 5.52 10.21
N MET A 309 33.52 5.02 9.03
CA MET A 309 32.84 3.74 8.90
C MET A 309 33.82 2.61 8.63
N HIS A 310 34.08 1.79 9.64
CA HIS A 310 34.79 0.54 9.46
C HIS A 310 33.90 -0.51 8.78
N HIS A 311 34.39 -1.13 7.70
CA HIS A 311 33.65 -2.11 6.90
C HIS A 311 34.37 -3.45 6.85
N ILE A 312 33.60 -4.54 6.91
CA ILE A 312 34.09 -5.90 6.70
C ILE A 312 33.51 -6.53 5.42
N ARG A 313 34.31 -7.35 4.77
CA ARG A 313 33.90 -8.02 3.53
C ARG A 313 32.80 -9.06 3.78
N LYS A 314 32.93 -9.90 4.79
CA LYS A 314 32.01 -10.99 5.11
C LYS A 314 31.80 -11.13 6.61
N LEU A 315 30.54 -11.20 7.07
CA LEU A 315 30.22 -11.49 8.48
C LEU A 315 30.67 -12.89 8.93
N LYS A 316 30.72 -13.85 8.02
CA LYS A 316 31.25 -15.21 8.30
C LYS A 316 32.71 -15.21 8.76
N ASP A 317 33.51 -14.28 8.25
CA ASP A 317 34.92 -14.22 8.57
C ASP A 317 35.13 -13.82 10.04
N LEU A 318 34.15 -13.11 10.63
CA LEU A 318 34.16 -12.78 12.07
C LEU A 318 33.69 -13.94 12.95
N SER A 319 32.85 -14.83 12.44
CA SER A 319 32.24 -15.93 13.22
C SER A 319 33.07 -17.23 13.19
N ARG A 320 34.13 -17.33 12.38
CA ARG A 320 35.02 -18.49 12.37
C ARG A 320 35.67 -18.69 13.72
N ASN A 321 35.66 -19.93 14.22
CA ASN A 321 36.13 -20.31 15.55
C ASN A 321 37.67 -20.32 15.72
N ASP A 322 38.42 -19.82 14.74
CA ASP A 322 39.88 -19.95 14.70
C ASP A 322 40.62 -19.08 15.72
N ARG A 323 39.92 -18.20 16.44
CA ARG A 323 40.54 -17.38 17.51
C ARG A 323 39.83 -17.62 18.84
N ARG A 324 40.54 -18.08 19.84
CA ARG A 324 40.06 -18.28 21.19
C ARG A 324 39.54 -16.99 21.83
N HIS A 325 40.07 -15.84 21.44
CA HIS A 325 39.66 -14.52 21.91
C HIS A 325 39.31 -13.63 20.71
N LYS A 326 38.07 -13.11 20.70
CA LYS A 326 37.60 -12.18 19.65
C LYS A 326 37.63 -10.75 20.23
N PRO A 327 38.23 -9.77 19.51
CA PRO A 327 38.20 -8.37 19.88
C PRO A 327 36.78 -7.84 20.07
N GLU A 328 36.58 -6.82 20.89
CA GLU A 328 35.27 -6.28 21.24
C GLU A 328 34.48 -5.78 19.99
N TRP A 329 35.17 -5.15 19.04
CA TRP A 329 34.56 -4.69 17.82
C TRP A 329 33.98 -5.85 16.97
N MET A 330 34.65 -7.00 16.92
CA MET A 330 34.14 -8.20 16.25
C MET A 330 32.89 -8.73 16.97
N LYS A 331 32.93 -8.82 18.30
CA LYS A 331 31.77 -9.25 19.10
C LYS A 331 30.57 -8.34 18.85
N ARG A 332 30.79 -7.01 18.83
CA ARG A 332 29.73 -6.03 18.50
C ARG A 332 29.14 -6.21 17.13
N MET A 333 29.98 -6.32 16.09
CA MET A 333 29.51 -6.51 14.72
C MET A 333 28.75 -7.83 14.54
N ILE A 334 29.20 -8.91 15.20
CA ILE A 334 28.51 -10.22 15.21
C ILE A 334 27.16 -10.09 15.91
N ALA A 335 27.10 -9.53 17.11
CA ALA A 335 25.88 -9.37 17.89
C ALA A 335 24.83 -8.53 17.14
N MET A 336 25.24 -7.48 16.50
CA MET A 336 24.36 -6.59 15.73
C MET A 336 24.13 -7.08 14.29
N ARG A 337 24.79 -8.14 13.85
CA ARG A 337 24.75 -8.66 12.47
C ARG A 337 24.97 -7.57 11.41
N ARG A 338 25.89 -6.65 11.71
CA ARG A 338 26.23 -5.51 10.84
C ARG A 338 27.59 -5.72 10.18
N LYS A 339 27.72 -5.23 8.93
CA LYS A 339 29.00 -5.21 8.20
C LYS A 339 29.78 -3.91 8.41
N SER A 340 29.21 -2.96 9.14
CA SER A 340 29.79 -1.64 9.37
C SER A 340 29.72 -1.26 10.84
N LEU A 341 30.72 -0.54 11.29
CA LEU A 341 30.83 0.03 12.63
C LEU A 341 31.26 1.49 12.50
N ALA A 342 30.57 2.43 13.16
CA ALA A 342 30.95 3.83 13.20
C ALA A 342 31.96 4.02 14.35
N VAL A 343 33.18 4.44 14.05
CA VAL A 343 34.27 4.53 15.01
C VAL A 343 35.05 5.83 14.85
N CYS A 344 35.65 6.32 15.93
CA CYS A 344 36.60 7.43 15.84
C CYS A 344 37.86 7.00 15.07
N LEU A 345 38.63 7.97 14.60
CA LEU A 345 39.85 7.73 13.82
C LEU A 345 40.82 6.82 14.59
N GLU A 346 41.00 7.05 15.87
CA GLU A 346 41.89 6.26 16.74
C GLU A 346 41.46 4.78 16.80
N CYS A 347 40.18 4.53 17.12
CA CYS A 347 39.65 3.18 17.12
C CYS A 347 39.75 2.52 15.73
N HIS A 348 39.61 3.29 14.66
CA HIS A 348 39.70 2.78 13.30
C HIS A 348 41.11 2.32 12.93
N VAL A 349 42.10 3.13 13.27
CA VAL A 349 43.53 2.80 13.10
C VAL A 349 43.90 1.56 13.90
N VAL A 350 43.48 1.47 15.17
CA VAL A 350 43.77 0.33 16.04
C VAL A 350 43.11 -0.96 15.55
N ILE A 351 41.89 -0.87 15.02
CA ILE A 351 41.23 -2.03 14.39
C ILE A 351 42.04 -2.53 13.19
N HIS A 352 42.51 -1.61 12.31
CA HIS A 352 43.32 -1.97 11.16
C HIS A 352 44.68 -2.52 11.51
N ALA A 353 45.30 -2.02 12.58
CA ALA A 353 46.55 -2.53 13.09
C ALA A 353 46.44 -3.89 13.81
N GLY A 354 45.22 -4.41 13.98
CA GLY A 354 44.95 -5.68 14.64
C GLY A 354 45.26 -5.66 16.17
N ARG A 355 45.43 -4.50 16.75
CA ARG A 355 45.90 -4.30 18.15
C ARG A 355 44.76 -4.02 19.16
N TYR A 356 43.52 -4.20 18.77
CA TYR A 356 42.39 -3.86 19.63
C TYR A 356 42.11 -4.94 20.67
N ASP A 357 42.84 -4.88 21.78
CA ASP A 357 42.57 -5.58 23.04
C ASP A 357 42.71 -4.60 24.21
N LYS A 358 41.57 -4.10 24.66
CA LYS A 358 41.26 -3.49 25.96
C LYS A 358 41.96 -2.20 26.46
N ASP A 359 43.11 -1.78 25.95
CA ASP A 359 43.92 -0.78 26.68
C ASP A 359 44.10 0.59 26.00
N VAL A 360 43.35 0.92 24.94
CA VAL A 360 43.70 2.10 24.13
C VAL A 360 42.72 3.28 24.18
N CYS A 361 41.61 3.21 24.86
CA CYS A 361 40.73 4.39 25.04
C CYS A 361 40.19 4.49 26.44
N VAL A 362 41.02 4.96 27.37
CA VAL A 362 40.58 5.58 28.61
C VAL A 362 40.72 7.09 28.40
N HIS A 363 39.59 7.77 28.13
CA HIS A 363 39.47 9.22 28.32
C HIS A 363 38.33 9.47 29.28
#